data_c01188508b33d63eb9257d823db70e6d
#
_entry.id   c01188508b33d63eb9257d823db70e6d
#
_cell.length_a   1.000
_cell.length_b   1.000
_cell.length_c   1.000
_cell.angle_alpha   90.00
_cell.angle_beta   90.00
_cell.angle_gamma   90.00
#
_symmetry.space_group_name_H-M   'P 1'
#
loop_
_entity.id
_entity.type
_entity.pdbx_description
1 polymer ?
#
loop_
_entity_poly.entity_id
_entity_poly.type
_entity_poly.pdbx_seq_one_letter_code
_entity_poly.pdbx_strand_id
1 'polypeptide(L)'
;MLATCKVIEVDIQEPFRVVKMQYEEDIAIHLFSKTVYNSDIDSQFINESNDKRILEVASGAQTYYPDYKVIFLSLDVYARMFGLFYNVTVESLREDRSDVPEFEFVKQLPIESALFNTLDKKLIMEYDLEYKSGNYCYEFVSPDGNSEHAIISPGGIIHMLNEELDFRGLEVKPINLKQKFFMKALLSNMYDIHVIDARAGSGKTLMAFIAAMRLVSKGSYEKIVYVRNSIESVDKGADVGYLSGNDEKFRIYNMALYDTLEFIAKKRIKKRDNSQEPQVAIEKKVQELITKYNIEKLWPGEARGRTLSNAIVILDELQNSSNNTTQLILSRLDNNCKAIVIGSNRQIDNMYLNRFNNGLTSLLKQTKKPQTHISLFAIELDKSVRGKFSHFADDIFGDGDKHK
;
A
#
# COMPACT_ATOMS: atom_id res chain seq x y z
N MET A 1 23.64 9.73 -6.17
CA MET A 1 24.26 10.83 -5.39
C MET A 1 25.78 10.81 -5.48
N LEU A 2 26.53 9.88 -4.89
CA LEU A 2 28.02 9.93 -4.92
C LEU A 2 28.64 9.93 -6.32
N ALA A 3 28.04 9.26 -7.30
CA ALA A 3 28.54 9.21 -8.69
C ALA A 3 28.49 10.55 -9.46
N THR A 4 27.72 11.51 -8.98
CA THR A 4 27.57 12.85 -9.60
C THR A 4 28.37 13.93 -8.88
N CYS A 5 29.02 13.58 -7.76
CA CYS A 5 29.79 14.52 -6.97
C CYS A 5 31.19 14.75 -7.54
N LYS A 6 31.68 15.98 -7.45
CA LYS A 6 33.05 16.35 -7.82
C LYS A 6 33.90 16.46 -6.55
N VAL A 7 35.00 15.73 -6.46
CA VAL A 7 35.96 15.86 -5.34
C VAL A 7 36.58 17.24 -5.37
N ILE A 8 36.47 17.96 -4.26
CA ILE A 8 37.03 19.32 -4.10
C ILE A 8 38.39 19.24 -3.38
N GLU A 9 38.44 18.49 -2.28
CA GLU A 9 39.58 18.46 -1.37
C GLU A 9 39.70 17.10 -0.70
N VAL A 10 40.92 16.69 -0.45
CA VAL A 10 41.26 15.53 0.40
C VAL A 10 42.11 16.02 1.55
N ASP A 11 41.52 16.11 2.73
CA ASP A 11 42.20 16.51 3.96
C ASP A 11 42.77 15.25 4.64
N ILE A 12 44.07 15.27 4.95
CA ILE A 12 44.77 14.18 5.61
C ILE A 12 45.27 14.70 6.95
N GLN A 13 44.38 14.67 7.94
CA GLN A 13 44.77 14.93 9.33
C GLN A 13 44.79 13.60 10.10
N GLU A 14 45.90 13.25 10.71
CA GLU A 14 45.92 12.09 11.60
C GLU A 14 45.00 12.33 12.79
N PRO A 15 44.11 11.39 13.18
CA PRO A 15 44.04 9.98 12.75
C PRO A 15 43.07 9.68 11.60
N PHE A 16 42.47 10.64 10.95
CA PHE A 16 41.44 10.41 9.91
C PHE A 16 41.70 11.22 8.64
N ARG A 17 41.14 10.70 7.54
CA ARG A 17 41.14 11.37 6.24
C ARG A 17 39.72 11.76 5.90
N VAL A 18 39.52 12.98 5.42
CA VAL A 18 38.24 13.48 4.98
C VAL A 18 38.31 13.78 3.49
N VAL A 19 37.38 13.21 2.73
CA VAL A 19 37.21 13.55 1.31
C VAL A 19 36.00 14.47 1.21
N LYS A 20 36.20 15.69 0.76
CA LYS A 20 35.15 16.69 0.55
C LYS A 20 34.74 16.66 -0.91
N MET A 21 33.47 16.52 -1.17
CA MET A 21 32.89 16.46 -2.51
C MET A 21 31.76 17.48 -2.63
N GLN A 22 31.72 18.20 -3.75
CA GLN A 22 30.59 19.09 -4.08
C GLN A 22 29.49 18.27 -4.75
N TYR A 23 28.26 18.40 -4.23
CA TYR A 23 27.06 17.76 -4.79
C TYR A 23 26.22 18.76 -5.59
N GLU A 24 25.89 19.89 -4.99
CA GLU A 24 25.19 21.05 -5.59
C GLU A 24 25.89 22.33 -5.16
N GLU A 25 25.50 23.51 -5.69
CA GLU A 25 26.19 24.77 -5.44
C GLU A 25 26.43 25.01 -3.94
N ASP A 26 25.45 24.67 -3.07
CA ASP A 26 25.51 24.92 -1.64
C ASP A 26 25.61 23.65 -0.78
N ILE A 27 25.77 22.45 -1.40
CA ILE A 27 25.80 21.17 -0.69
C ILE A 27 27.12 20.46 -0.90
N ALA A 28 27.88 20.25 0.17
CA ALA A 28 29.08 19.42 0.18
C ALA A 28 28.86 18.13 0.96
N ILE A 29 29.46 17.04 0.49
CA ILE A 29 29.48 15.74 1.15
C ILE A 29 30.89 15.48 1.65
N HIS A 30 31.03 15.22 2.96
CA HIS A 30 32.29 14.88 3.60
C HIS A 30 32.29 13.39 3.96
N LEU A 31 33.24 12.64 3.44
CA LEU A 31 33.45 11.23 3.76
C LEU A 31 34.65 11.09 4.70
N PHE A 32 34.44 10.48 5.85
CA PHE A 32 35.45 10.20 6.84
C PHE A 32 35.99 8.77 6.68
N SER A 33 37.31 8.59 6.65
CA SER A 33 37.96 7.28 6.48
C SER A 33 37.91 6.42 7.74
N LYS A 34 37.80 7.04 8.90
CA LYS A 34 37.65 6.40 10.21
C LYS A 34 36.62 7.17 11.05
N THR A 35 35.98 6.48 11.97
CA THR A 35 35.19 7.10 13.02
C THR A 35 36.06 8.04 13.86
N VAL A 36 35.64 9.28 14.00
CA VAL A 36 36.20 10.18 15.00
C VAL A 36 35.66 9.71 16.35
N TYR A 37 36.47 8.95 17.08
CA TYR A 37 36.05 8.42 18.37
C TYR A 37 35.95 9.52 19.39
N ASN A 38 34.81 9.66 20.04
CA ASN A 38 34.72 10.25 21.35
C ASN A 38 34.75 9.10 22.34
N SER A 39 35.86 8.99 23.12
CA SER A 39 36.10 7.91 24.08
C SER A 39 35.12 7.89 25.26
N ASP A 40 34.25 8.90 25.37
CA ASP A 40 33.31 9.06 26.47
C ASP A 40 31.97 8.34 26.25
N ILE A 41 31.79 7.65 25.09
CA ILE A 41 30.60 6.86 24.87
C ILE A 41 30.71 5.53 25.61
N ASP A 42 30.07 5.44 26.76
CA ASP A 42 30.09 4.26 27.61
C ASP A 42 29.50 3.03 26.89
N SER A 43 30.32 1.98 26.78
CA SER A 43 29.97 0.75 26.08
C SER A 43 28.90 -0.09 26.77
N GLN A 44 28.44 0.32 27.96
CA GLN A 44 27.49 -0.47 28.77
C GLN A 44 26.04 -0.41 28.24
N PHE A 45 25.69 0.59 27.45
CA PHE A 45 24.31 0.82 27.00
C PHE A 45 24.03 0.46 25.53
N ILE A 46 25.03 0.29 24.73
CA ILE A 46 24.86 -0.04 23.31
C ILE A 46 25.77 -1.23 23.02
N ASN A 47 25.17 -2.39 22.73
CA ASN A 47 25.94 -3.51 22.12
C ASN A 47 26.71 -2.96 20.94
N GLU A 48 27.86 -3.57 20.57
CA GLU A 48 28.75 -3.18 19.46
C GLU A 48 28.01 -3.08 18.09
N SER A 49 26.95 -2.30 18.05
CA SER A 49 26.05 -2.13 16.92
C SER A 49 26.55 -1.01 16.01
N ASN A 50 26.11 -1.06 14.75
CA ASN A 50 26.38 -0.01 13.79
C ASN A 50 25.86 1.36 14.28
N ASP A 51 24.83 1.39 15.12
CA ASP A 51 24.22 2.61 15.67
C ASP A 51 25.19 3.38 16.59
N LYS A 52 25.96 2.64 17.40
CA LYS A 52 27.04 3.24 18.22
C LYS A 52 28.06 3.96 17.35
N ARG A 53 28.52 3.31 16.29
CA ARG A 53 29.52 3.91 15.37
C ARG A 53 28.99 5.15 14.67
N ILE A 54 27.71 5.17 14.32
CA ILE A 54 27.07 6.33 13.67
C ILE A 54 26.98 7.50 14.67
N LEU A 55 26.63 7.24 15.92
CA LEU A 55 26.58 8.26 16.98
C LEU A 55 27.98 8.79 17.35
N GLU A 56 28.99 7.94 17.37
CA GLU A 56 30.38 8.32 17.55
C GLU A 56 30.84 9.29 16.44
N VAL A 57 30.44 9.03 15.18
CA VAL A 57 30.73 9.95 14.06
C VAL A 57 30.02 11.28 14.26
N ALA A 58 28.76 11.28 14.66
CA ALA A 58 27.99 12.51 14.88
C ALA A 58 28.59 13.36 16.03
N SER A 59 28.95 12.71 17.13
CA SER A 59 29.61 13.38 18.27
C SER A 59 31.01 13.91 17.89
N GLY A 60 31.80 13.10 17.18
CA GLY A 60 33.10 13.53 16.69
C GLY A 60 33.02 14.67 15.68
N ALA A 61 32.00 14.70 14.86
CA ALA A 61 31.77 15.79 13.92
C ALA A 61 31.54 17.14 14.62
N GLN A 62 30.91 17.15 15.78
CA GLN A 62 30.78 18.38 16.60
C GLN A 62 32.14 18.94 17.04
N THR A 63 33.07 18.05 17.40
CA THR A 63 34.41 18.43 17.79
C THR A 63 35.26 18.88 16.59
N TYR A 64 35.09 18.22 15.45
CA TYR A 64 35.83 18.56 14.24
C TYR A 64 35.33 19.85 13.56
N TYR A 65 34.04 20.15 13.68
CA TYR A 65 33.40 21.34 13.10
C TYR A 65 32.79 22.24 14.19
N PRO A 66 33.61 22.90 15.05
CA PRO A 66 33.11 23.66 16.17
C PRO A 66 32.25 24.87 15.75
N ASP A 67 32.47 25.39 14.55
CA ASP A 67 31.75 26.56 14.01
C ASP A 67 30.45 26.20 13.30
N TYR A 68 30.13 24.86 13.18
CA TYR A 68 28.94 24.37 12.48
C TYR A 68 27.94 23.76 13.46
N LYS A 69 26.66 23.94 13.16
CA LYS A 69 25.59 23.21 13.84
C LYS A 69 25.54 21.79 13.28
N VAL A 70 26.00 20.82 14.05
CA VAL A 70 25.93 19.41 13.69
C VAL A 70 24.55 18.86 14.07
N ILE A 71 23.87 18.23 13.11
CA ILE A 71 22.56 17.61 13.31
C ILE A 71 22.66 16.14 12.87
N PHE A 72 22.33 15.24 13.78
CA PHE A 72 22.20 13.83 13.49
C PHE A 72 20.79 13.52 12.94
N LEU A 73 20.72 13.08 11.70
CA LEU A 73 19.46 12.72 11.07
C LEU A 73 19.28 11.20 11.11
N SER A 74 18.20 10.72 11.73
CA SER A 74 17.86 9.31 11.75
C SER A 74 16.35 9.10 11.78
N LEU A 75 15.88 8.05 11.07
CA LEU A 75 14.51 7.54 11.16
C LEU A 75 14.32 6.68 12.41
N ASP A 76 15.40 6.07 12.90
CA ASP A 76 15.38 5.23 14.09
C ASP A 76 15.18 6.08 15.35
N VAL A 77 14.08 5.82 16.06
CA VAL A 77 13.71 6.51 17.30
C VAL A 77 14.74 6.25 18.40
N TYR A 78 15.23 5.01 18.51
CA TYR A 78 16.24 4.65 19.52
C TYR A 78 17.57 5.34 19.24
N ALA A 79 18.02 5.35 17.99
CA ALA A 79 19.24 6.07 17.62
C ALA A 79 19.13 7.58 17.95
N ARG A 80 17.96 8.19 17.71
CA ARG A 80 17.71 9.59 18.09
C ARG A 80 17.73 9.82 19.61
N MET A 81 17.09 8.91 20.37
CA MET A 81 17.10 8.98 21.84
C MET A 81 18.52 8.89 22.38
N PHE A 82 19.33 7.97 21.88
CA PHE A 82 20.74 7.87 22.24
C PHE A 82 21.53 9.10 21.84
N GLY A 83 21.26 9.71 20.68
CA GLY A 83 21.90 10.96 20.26
C GLY A 83 21.71 12.09 21.26
N LEU A 84 20.53 12.20 21.87
CA LEU A 84 20.25 13.17 22.93
C LEU A 84 21.10 12.95 24.20
N PHE A 85 21.34 11.69 24.59
CA PHE A 85 22.22 11.38 25.73
C PHE A 85 23.68 11.84 25.52
N TYR A 86 24.10 11.91 24.26
CA TYR A 86 25.46 12.37 23.88
C TYR A 86 25.52 13.85 23.48
N ASN A 87 24.50 14.63 23.81
CA ASN A 87 24.40 16.04 23.47
C ASN A 87 24.50 16.34 21.96
N VAL A 88 24.12 15.38 21.11
CA VAL A 88 24.01 15.59 19.67
C VAL A 88 22.63 16.12 19.36
N THR A 89 22.55 17.21 18.59
CA THR A 89 21.25 17.66 18.06
C THR A 89 20.70 16.61 17.11
N VAL A 90 19.50 16.12 17.38
CA VAL A 90 18.88 15.05 16.60
C VAL A 90 17.62 15.54 15.90
N GLU A 91 17.44 15.16 14.65
CA GLU A 91 16.24 15.44 13.86
C GLU A 91 15.83 14.20 13.06
N SER A 92 14.55 14.13 12.70
CA SER A 92 14.08 13.20 11.67
C SER A 92 13.96 13.92 10.34
N LEU A 93 14.03 13.18 9.23
CA LEU A 93 13.81 13.76 7.91
C LEU A 93 12.41 14.43 7.87
N ARG A 94 12.34 15.63 7.29
CA ARG A 94 11.08 16.38 7.20
C ARG A 94 9.99 15.62 6.45
N GLU A 95 10.36 14.75 5.53
CA GLU A 95 9.42 13.89 4.80
C GLU A 95 8.63 12.94 5.71
N ASP A 96 9.19 12.58 6.88
CA ASP A 96 8.49 11.76 7.88
C ASP A 96 7.48 12.56 8.71
N ARG A 97 7.57 13.89 8.68
CA ARG A 97 6.66 14.81 9.37
C ARG A 97 5.62 15.41 8.42
N SER A 98 5.70 15.12 7.12
CA SER A 98 4.63 15.52 6.21
C SER A 98 3.37 14.78 6.64
N ASP A 99 2.36 15.53 7.06
CA ASP A 99 1.05 14.98 7.32
C ASP A 99 0.66 14.09 6.14
N VAL A 100 0.27 12.84 6.44
CA VAL A 100 -0.37 12.03 5.41
C VAL A 100 -1.56 12.85 4.99
N PRO A 101 -1.64 13.29 3.73
CA PRO A 101 -2.77 14.09 3.33
C PRO A 101 -4.01 13.27 3.66
N GLU A 102 -4.90 13.81 4.48
CA GLU A 102 -6.21 13.20 4.67
C GLU A 102 -6.86 13.07 3.30
N PHE A 103 -7.16 11.85 2.93
CA PHE A 103 -7.83 11.56 1.68
C PHE A 103 -9.31 11.55 1.96
N GLU A 104 -10.02 12.58 1.54
CA GLU A 104 -11.46 12.56 1.49
C GLU A 104 -11.90 11.74 0.28
N PHE A 105 -12.14 10.45 0.48
CA PHE A 105 -12.52 9.56 -0.60
C PHE A 105 -14.01 9.65 -0.97
N VAL A 106 -14.85 10.11 -0.06
CA VAL A 106 -16.30 10.27 -0.26
C VAL A 106 -16.67 11.69 0.11
N LYS A 107 -17.06 12.48 -0.88
CA LYS A 107 -17.52 13.87 -0.68
C LYS A 107 -19.05 13.90 -0.56
N GLN A 108 -19.55 14.59 0.46
CA GLN A 108 -20.97 14.89 0.57
C GLN A 108 -21.28 16.18 -0.19
N LEU A 109 -22.35 16.16 -0.99
CA LEU A 109 -22.79 17.32 -1.75
C LEU A 109 -24.29 17.53 -1.54
N PRO A 110 -24.72 18.70 -1.03
CA PRO A 110 -26.14 19.01 -0.88
C PRO A 110 -26.77 19.26 -2.25
N ILE A 111 -27.83 18.53 -2.58
CA ILE A 111 -28.57 18.64 -3.85
C ILE A 111 -30.05 18.40 -3.57
N GLU A 112 -30.94 19.12 -4.25
CA GLU A 112 -32.37 18.90 -4.18
C GLU A 112 -32.78 17.50 -4.65
N SER A 113 -33.63 16.80 -3.93
CA SER A 113 -34.06 15.43 -4.25
C SER A 113 -34.70 15.30 -5.64
N ALA A 114 -35.34 16.35 -6.13
CA ALA A 114 -35.92 16.39 -7.48
C ALA A 114 -34.87 16.20 -8.60
N LEU A 115 -33.61 16.52 -8.32
CA LEU A 115 -32.52 16.41 -9.29
C LEU A 115 -31.85 15.02 -9.32
N PHE A 116 -32.04 14.17 -8.32
CA PHE A 116 -31.39 12.87 -8.21
C PHE A 116 -31.49 12.02 -9.48
N ASN A 117 -32.68 11.95 -10.06
CA ASN A 117 -32.92 11.19 -11.29
C ASN A 117 -32.22 11.76 -12.55
N THR A 118 -31.73 12.99 -12.48
CA THR A 118 -31.09 13.68 -13.61
C THR A 118 -29.58 13.67 -13.55
N LEU A 119 -29.00 13.22 -12.44
CA LEU A 119 -27.55 13.27 -12.18
C LEU A 119 -26.74 12.29 -13.03
N ASP A 120 -27.32 11.12 -13.33
CA ASP A 120 -26.57 10.07 -14.05
C ASP A 120 -26.07 10.56 -15.42
N LYS A 121 -24.78 10.30 -15.70
CA LYS A 121 -24.06 10.71 -16.90
C LYS A 121 -23.88 12.21 -17.11
N LYS A 122 -24.19 13.04 -16.09
CA LYS A 122 -23.85 14.46 -16.11
C LYS A 122 -22.43 14.71 -15.65
N LEU A 123 -21.92 15.91 -15.92
CA LEU A 123 -20.62 16.34 -15.42
C LEU A 123 -20.74 16.80 -13.97
N ILE A 124 -19.91 16.28 -13.10
CA ILE A 124 -19.90 16.65 -11.68
C ILE A 124 -19.64 18.14 -11.46
N MET A 125 -18.83 18.77 -12.34
CA MET A 125 -18.52 20.20 -12.28
C MET A 125 -19.75 21.12 -12.45
N GLU A 126 -20.86 20.61 -12.98
CA GLU A 126 -22.13 21.35 -13.04
C GLU A 126 -22.76 21.54 -11.66
N TYR A 127 -22.41 20.67 -10.70
CA TYR A 127 -22.99 20.63 -9.36
C TYR A 127 -21.97 20.94 -8.26
N ASP A 128 -20.69 20.62 -8.49
CA ASP A 128 -19.58 20.88 -7.58
C ASP A 128 -18.50 21.67 -8.28
N LEU A 129 -18.50 22.98 -8.09
CA LEU A 129 -17.51 23.92 -8.68
C LEU A 129 -16.11 23.72 -8.10
N GLU A 130 -16.00 23.08 -6.93
CA GLU A 130 -14.72 22.78 -6.29
C GLU A 130 -14.21 21.36 -6.59
N TYR A 131 -14.81 20.69 -7.56
CA TYR A 131 -14.41 19.34 -7.95
C TYR A 131 -12.91 19.26 -8.23
N LYS A 132 -12.29 18.24 -7.64
CA LYS A 132 -10.88 17.88 -7.88
C LYS A 132 -10.79 16.46 -8.44
N SER A 133 -9.83 16.22 -9.29
CA SER A 133 -9.62 14.91 -9.94
C SER A 133 -9.43 13.72 -8.97
N GLY A 134 -9.24 13.97 -7.68
CA GLY A 134 -9.14 12.93 -6.63
C GLY A 134 -10.45 12.61 -5.93
N ASN A 135 -11.55 13.30 -6.24
CA ASN A 135 -12.85 13.05 -5.62
C ASN A 135 -13.59 11.99 -6.44
N TYR A 136 -13.47 10.74 -6.05
CA TYR A 136 -14.00 9.60 -6.82
C TYR A 136 -15.41 9.17 -6.45
N CYS A 137 -15.87 9.49 -5.23
CA CYS A 137 -17.15 9.04 -4.70
C CYS A 137 -17.93 10.22 -4.13
N TYR A 138 -19.25 10.23 -4.40
CA TYR A 138 -20.14 11.25 -3.90
C TYR A 138 -21.34 10.64 -3.21
N GLU A 139 -21.74 11.28 -2.12
CA GLU A 139 -23.01 11.12 -1.45
C GLU A 139 -23.79 12.42 -1.65
N PHE A 140 -24.80 12.39 -2.51
CA PHE A 140 -25.71 13.49 -2.74
C PHE A 140 -26.79 13.47 -1.67
N VAL A 141 -26.88 14.53 -0.88
CA VAL A 141 -27.78 14.60 0.27
C VAL A 141 -28.79 15.71 0.05
N SER A 142 -30.08 15.37 0.12
CA SER A 142 -31.14 16.37 0.02
C SER A 142 -31.50 16.95 1.38
N PRO A 143 -32.11 18.15 1.42
CA PRO A 143 -32.62 18.76 2.65
C PRO A 143 -33.66 17.87 3.37
N ASP A 144 -34.35 16.99 2.64
CA ASP A 144 -35.33 16.05 3.16
C ASP A 144 -34.69 14.81 3.83
N GLY A 145 -33.37 14.73 3.87
CA GLY A 145 -32.63 13.61 4.45
C GLY A 145 -32.49 12.39 3.55
N ASN A 146 -32.94 12.45 2.29
CA ASN A 146 -32.72 11.40 1.32
C ASN A 146 -31.26 11.51 0.78
N SER A 147 -30.65 10.37 0.45
CA SER A 147 -29.32 10.37 -0.15
C SER A 147 -29.24 9.40 -1.32
N GLU A 148 -28.47 9.82 -2.32
CA GLU A 148 -28.10 9.01 -3.48
C GLU A 148 -26.58 9.01 -3.64
N HIS A 149 -26.04 7.99 -4.29
CA HIS A 149 -24.62 7.74 -4.31
C HIS A 149 -24.10 7.56 -5.74
N ALA A 150 -22.89 8.05 -6.01
CA ALA A 150 -22.26 7.89 -7.32
C ALA A 150 -20.75 7.74 -7.24
N ILE A 151 -20.17 7.14 -8.27
CA ILE A 151 -18.75 7.24 -8.56
C ILE A 151 -18.52 8.17 -9.75
N ILE A 152 -17.38 8.85 -9.76
CA ILE A 152 -17.05 9.83 -10.79
C ILE A 152 -15.93 9.27 -11.66
N SER A 153 -16.18 9.13 -12.97
CA SER A 153 -15.16 8.67 -13.90
C SER A 153 -14.00 9.68 -14.04
N PRO A 154 -12.86 9.30 -14.59
CA PRO A 154 -11.72 10.20 -14.83
C PRO A 154 -12.08 11.48 -15.61
N GLY A 155 -13.09 11.40 -16.48
CA GLY A 155 -13.61 12.56 -17.21
C GLY A 155 -14.61 13.43 -16.45
N GLY A 156 -14.83 13.16 -15.16
CA GLY A 156 -15.77 13.92 -14.34
C GLY A 156 -17.24 13.55 -14.55
N ILE A 157 -17.55 12.42 -15.18
CA ILE A 157 -18.92 11.97 -15.43
C ILE A 157 -19.45 11.23 -14.20
N ILE A 158 -20.66 11.58 -13.78
CA ILE A 158 -21.39 10.95 -12.67
C ILE A 158 -21.93 9.59 -13.12
N HIS A 159 -21.66 8.55 -12.35
CA HIS A 159 -22.23 7.20 -12.52
C HIS A 159 -22.97 6.81 -11.25
N MET A 160 -24.29 6.97 -11.27
CA MET A 160 -25.14 6.67 -10.10
C MET A 160 -25.05 5.21 -9.72
N LEU A 161 -25.00 4.94 -8.43
CA LEU A 161 -24.96 3.59 -7.87
C LEU A 161 -26.36 2.99 -7.88
N ASN A 162 -26.52 1.86 -8.56
CA ASN A 162 -27.74 1.08 -8.56
C ASN A 162 -27.46 -0.33 -8.05
N GLU A 163 -27.80 -0.61 -6.79
CA GLU A 163 -27.43 -1.87 -6.14
C GLU A 163 -28.03 -3.10 -6.82
N GLU A 164 -29.23 -3.00 -7.35
CA GLU A 164 -29.89 -4.14 -8.02
C GLU A 164 -29.22 -4.50 -9.34
N LEU A 165 -28.79 -3.52 -10.11
CA LEU A 165 -28.12 -3.72 -11.37
C LEU A 165 -26.63 -4.00 -11.20
N ASP A 166 -25.95 -3.18 -10.40
CA ASP A 166 -24.50 -3.21 -10.23
C ASP A 166 -24.03 -4.54 -9.59
N PHE A 167 -24.78 -5.04 -8.59
CA PHE A 167 -24.37 -6.22 -7.81
C PHE A 167 -25.20 -7.48 -8.11
N ARG A 168 -25.96 -7.47 -9.20
CA ARG A 168 -26.77 -8.61 -9.62
C ARG A 168 -25.89 -9.82 -9.94
N GLY A 169 -26.20 -10.93 -9.30
CA GLY A 169 -25.50 -12.21 -9.54
C GLY A 169 -24.12 -12.30 -8.88
N LEU A 170 -23.73 -11.37 -8.00
CA LEU A 170 -22.56 -11.54 -7.15
C LEU A 170 -22.87 -12.53 -6.02
N GLU A 171 -21.92 -13.41 -5.73
CA GLU A 171 -22.03 -14.41 -4.65
C GLU A 171 -21.88 -13.79 -3.26
N VAL A 172 -21.05 -12.74 -3.18
CA VAL A 172 -20.87 -11.93 -1.99
C VAL A 172 -21.15 -10.50 -2.39
N LYS A 173 -22.12 -9.91 -1.73
CA LYS A 173 -22.53 -8.52 -1.96
C LYS A 173 -21.83 -7.58 -0.99
N PRO A 174 -21.52 -6.35 -1.40
CA PRO A 174 -21.05 -5.31 -0.47
C PRO A 174 -22.12 -5.02 0.58
N ILE A 175 -21.71 -4.79 1.83
CA ILE A 175 -22.63 -4.60 2.97
C ILE A 175 -22.59 -3.19 3.55
N ASN A 176 -21.62 -2.36 3.17
CA ASN A 176 -21.57 -0.95 3.54
C ASN A 176 -21.28 -0.07 2.32
N LEU A 177 -21.51 1.23 2.46
CA LEU A 177 -21.41 2.19 1.36
C LEU A 177 -20.03 2.20 0.69
N LYS A 178 -18.96 2.23 1.47
CA LYS A 178 -17.58 2.24 0.91
C LYS A 178 -17.26 0.95 0.14
N GLN A 179 -17.76 -0.18 0.61
CA GLN A 179 -17.67 -1.44 -0.16
C GLN A 179 -18.52 -1.40 -1.44
N LYS A 180 -19.67 -0.72 -1.45
CA LYS A 180 -20.48 -0.56 -2.66
C LYS A 180 -19.76 0.28 -3.70
N PHE A 181 -19.15 1.40 -3.32
CA PHE A 181 -18.31 2.19 -4.20
C PHE A 181 -17.14 1.38 -4.76
N PHE A 182 -16.42 0.68 -3.89
CA PHE A 182 -15.31 -0.16 -4.29
C PHE A 182 -15.72 -1.23 -5.31
N MET A 183 -16.78 -1.98 -5.02
CA MET A 183 -17.27 -3.01 -5.92
C MET A 183 -17.74 -2.45 -7.27
N LYS A 184 -18.45 -1.31 -7.26
CA LYS A 184 -18.88 -0.65 -8.50
C LYS A 184 -17.68 -0.20 -9.34
N ALA A 185 -16.68 0.40 -8.72
CA ALA A 185 -15.46 0.81 -9.40
C ALA A 185 -14.71 -0.40 -9.99
N LEU A 186 -14.56 -1.49 -9.22
CA LEU A 186 -13.89 -2.71 -9.69
C LEU A 186 -14.56 -3.33 -10.91
N LEU A 187 -15.90 -3.39 -10.91
CA LEU A 187 -16.69 -4.00 -11.99
C LEU A 187 -16.80 -3.11 -13.23
N SER A 188 -16.41 -1.84 -13.13
CA SER A 188 -16.39 -0.89 -14.23
C SER A 188 -15.07 -0.98 -15.02
N ASN A 189 -15.10 -0.50 -16.26
CA ASN A 189 -13.91 -0.33 -17.09
C ASN A 189 -13.39 1.12 -17.08
N MET A 190 -13.81 1.93 -16.09
CA MET A 190 -13.46 3.36 -16.04
C MET A 190 -12.05 3.61 -15.52
N TYR A 191 -11.48 2.64 -14.78
CA TYR A 191 -10.20 2.82 -14.13
C TYR A 191 -9.26 1.65 -14.40
N ASP A 192 -7.99 1.98 -14.62
CA ASP A 192 -6.92 1.02 -14.87
C ASP A 192 -6.35 0.47 -13.56
N ILE A 193 -6.19 1.36 -12.57
CA ILE A 193 -5.63 1.02 -11.26
C ILE A 193 -6.62 1.39 -10.15
N HIS A 194 -6.89 0.45 -9.26
CA HIS A 194 -7.69 0.66 -8.06
C HIS A 194 -6.78 0.60 -6.83
N VAL A 195 -6.75 1.65 -6.02
CA VAL A 195 -5.89 1.77 -4.85
C VAL A 195 -6.75 1.79 -3.59
N ILE A 196 -6.61 0.78 -2.74
CA ILE A 196 -7.46 0.58 -1.58
C ILE A 196 -6.62 0.55 -0.31
N ASP A 197 -6.80 1.57 0.54
CA ASP A 197 -6.33 1.53 1.92
C ASP A 197 -7.44 0.95 2.80
N ALA A 198 -7.18 -0.15 3.48
CA ALA A 198 -8.25 -0.90 4.11
C ALA A 198 -7.84 -1.48 5.45
N ARG A 199 -8.69 -1.29 6.46
CA ARG A 199 -8.52 -1.98 7.75
C ARG A 199 -8.54 -3.49 7.60
N ALA A 200 -7.89 -4.19 8.52
CA ALA A 200 -7.99 -5.63 8.63
C ALA A 200 -9.46 -6.05 8.73
N GLY A 201 -9.81 -7.15 8.06
CA GLY A 201 -11.18 -7.65 8.12
C GLY A 201 -12.23 -6.85 7.36
N SER A 202 -11.86 -5.83 6.59
CA SER A 202 -12.80 -5.05 5.75
C SER A 202 -13.34 -5.80 4.52
N GLY A 203 -12.85 -7.03 4.25
CA GLY A 203 -13.24 -7.81 3.08
C GLY A 203 -12.55 -7.41 1.79
N LYS A 204 -11.46 -6.62 1.84
CA LYS A 204 -10.72 -6.10 0.69
C LYS A 204 -10.35 -7.17 -0.33
N THR A 205 -9.64 -8.22 0.10
CA THR A 205 -9.14 -9.29 -0.77
C THR A 205 -10.29 -10.13 -1.34
N LEU A 206 -11.31 -10.43 -0.53
CA LEU A 206 -12.49 -11.16 -0.97
C LEU A 206 -13.24 -10.43 -2.09
N MET A 207 -13.49 -9.13 -1.91
CA MET A 207 -14.19 -8.32 -2.90
C MET A 207 -13.38 -8.17 -4.19
N ALA A 208 -12.05 -8.01 -4.09
CA ALA A 208 -11.17 -7.99 -5.25
C ALA A 208 -11.26 -9.29 -6.07
N PHE A 209 -11.23 -10.46 -5.40
CA PHE A 209 -11.38 -11.75 -6.07
C PHE A 209 -12.77 -11.96 -6.68
N ILE A 210 -13.84 -11.60 -5.97
CA ILE A 210 -15.22 -11.70 -6.51
C ILE A 210 -15.37 -10.85 -7.78
N ALA A 211 -14.88 -9.62 -7.77
CA ALA A 211 -14.91 -8.75 -8.94
C ALA A 211 -14.04 -9.30 -10.09
N ALA A 212 -12.81 -9.73 -9.79
CA ALA A 212 -11.91 -10.31 -10.78
C ALA A 212 -12.50 -11.55 -11.44
N MET A 213 -13.03 -12.50 -10.65
CA MET A 213 -13.70 -13.69 -11.18
C MET A 213 -14.91 -13.33 -12.06
N ARG A 214 -15.66 -12.29 -11.69
CA ARG A 214 -16.80 -11.81 -12.49
C ARG A 214 -16.35 -11.27 -13.84
N LEU A 215 -15.28 -10.48 -13.87
CA LEU A 215 -14.74 -9.90 -15.09
C LEU A 215 -14.12 -10.95 -16.01
N VAL A 216 -13.39 -11.92 -15.46
CA VAL A 216 -12.89 -13.07 -16.22
C VAL A 216 -14.04 -13.91 -16.75
N SER A 217 -15.11 -14.18 -15.98
CA SER A 217 -16.30 -14.89 -16.46
C SER A 217 -17.03 -14.17 -17.59
N LYS A 218 -16.94 -12.84 -17.67
CA LYS A 218 -17.50 -12.04 -18.77
C LYS A 218 -16.60 -12.01 -20.02
N GLY A 219 -15.39 -12.58 -19.94
CA GLY A 219 -14.42 -12.55 -21.01
C GLY A 219 -13.70 -11.20 -21.16
N SER A 220 -13.81 -10.31 -20.16
CA SER A 220 -13.11 -9.03 -20.19
C SER A 220 -11.60 -9.19 -19.97
N TYR A 221 -11.20 -10.24 -19.27
CA TYR A 221 -9.81 -10.61 -18.99
C TYR A 221 -9.67 -12.14 -19.05
N GLU A 222 -8.46 -12.64 -19.29
CA GLU A 222 -8.19 -14.06 -19.45
C GLU A 222 -7.79 -14.75 -18.15
N LYS A 223 -7.21 -14.01 -17.22
CA LYS A 223 -6.65 -14.57 -15.99
C LYS A 223 -6.61 -13.58 -14.83
N ILE A 224 -6.38 -14.15 -13.65
CA ILE A 224 -6.12 -13.40 -12.42
C ILE A 224 -4.68 -13.68 -11.99
N VAL A 225 -3.87 -12.64 -11.79
CA VAL A 225 -2.52 -12.76 -11.26
C VAL A 225 -2.52 -12.18 -9.84
N TYR A 226 -2.21 -13.03 -8.86
CA TYR A 226 -2.11 -12.61 -7.47
C TYR A 226 -0.65 -12.42 -7.08
N VAL A 227 -0.32 -11.21 -6.69
CA VAL A 227 1.02 -10.81 -6.23
C VAL A 227 0.93 -10.36 -4.79
N ARG A 228 1.64 -11.02 -3.90
CA ARG A 228 1.75 -10.62 -2.51
C ARG A 228 3.21 -10.42 -2.15
N ASN A 229 3.52 -9.28 -1.57
CA ASN A 229 4.80 -9.05 -0.93
C ASN A 229 4.69 -9.50 0.53
N SER A 230 5.02 -10.77 0.80
CA SER A 230 5.19 -11.23 2.17
C SER A 230 6.61 -10.87 2.60
N ILE A 231 6.71 -10.00 3.61
CA ILE A 231 7.94 -9.92 4.36
C ILE A 231 7.93 -11.16 5.24
N GLU A 232 8.94 -11.95 5.08
CA GLU A 232 9.27 -12.87 6.15
C GLU A 232 9.54 -12.01 7.38
N SER A 233 8.75 -12.21 8.43
CA SER A 233 9.18 -11.91 9.78
C SER A 233 10.30 -12.90 10.11
N VAL A 234 11.40 -12.77 9.39
CA VAL A 234 12.56 -13.63 9.58
C VAL A 234 13.43 -12.95 10.60
N ASP A 235 13.48 -13.54 11.76
CA ASP A 235 14.65 -13.42 12.62
C ASP A 235 15.91 -13.59 11.76
N LYS A 236 16.78 -12.61 11.85
CA LYS A 236 18.04 -12.42 11.15
C LYS A 236 18.66 -13.74 10.63
N GLY A 237 18.69 -13.93 9.33
CA GLY A 237 19.61 -14.86 8.72
C GLY A 237 19.08 -15.95 7.81
N ALA A 238 17.78 -16.02 7.50
CA ALA A 238 17.30 -16.90 6.46
C ALA A 238 17.22 -16.13 5.13
N ASP A 239 18.31 -16.08 4.38
CA ASP A 239 18.22 -15.89 2.94
C ASP A 239 17.23 -16.93 2.41
N VAL A 240 16.11 -16.48 1.87
CA VAL A 240 15.26 -17.32 1.05
C VAL A 240 16.04 -17.59 -0.23
N GLY A 241 16.97 -18.51 -0.12
CA GLY A 241 17.64 -19.06 -1.28
C GLY A 241 16.59 -19.55 -2.25
N TYR A 242 16.82 -19.38 -3.52
CA TYR A 242 16.07 -19.93 -4.64
C TYR A 242 15.56 -21.34 -4.31
N LEU A 243 14.33 -21.44 -3.83
CA LEU A 243 13.72 -22.72 -3.45
C LEU A 243 12.93 -23.23 -4.63
N SER A 244 13.62 -23.85 -5.55
CA SER A 244 12.99 -24.74 -6.52
C SER A 244 12.37 -25.91 -5.78
N GLY A 245 11.06 -26.07 -5.88
CA GLY A 245 10.41 -27.35 -5.67
C GLY A 245 9.67 -27.58 -4.36
N ASN A 246 9.16 -26.58 -3.66
CA ASN A 246 8.31 -26.87 -2.50
C ASN A 246 6.98 -26.13 -2.54
N ASP A 247 5.96 -26.79 -3.10
CA ASP A 247 4.56 -26.34 -3.11
C ASP A 247 4.02 -25.99 -1.72
N GLU A 248 4.53 -26.60 -0.65
CA GLU A 248 4.11 -26.30 0.71
C GLU A 248 4.55 -24.92 1.21
N LYS A 249 5.79 -24.51 0.94
CA LYS A 249 6.27 -23.16 1.32
C LYS A 249 5.52 -22.10 0.53
N PHE A 250 5.31 -22.32 -0.76
CA PHE A 250 4.51 -21.45 -1.61
C PHE A 250 3.06 -21.33 -1.11
N ARG A 251 2.52 -22.40 -0.51
CA ARG A 251 1.20 -22.41 0.12
C ARG A 251 1.14 -21.50 1.35
N ILE A 252 2.15 -21.53 2.22
CA ILE A 252 2.21 -20.70 3.43
C ILE A 252 2.19 -19.21 3.06
N TYR A 253 2.99 -18.78 2.09
CA TYR A 253 3.01 -17.38 1.65
C TYR A 253 1.71 -16.91 0.99
N ASN A 254 0.94 -17.83 0.44
CA ASN A 254 -0.31 -17.53 -0.24
C ASN A 254 -1.54 -17.93 0.60
N MET A 255 -1.41 -18.12 1.91
CA MET A 255 -2.54 -18.52 2.76
C MET A 255 -3.75 -17.60 2.63
N ALA A 256 -3.54 -16.28 2.57
CA ALA A 256 -4.65 -15.33 2.39
C ALA A 256 -5.43 -15.52 1.08
N LEU A 257 -4.73 -15.92 0.01
CA LEU A 257 -5.38 -16.34 -1.24
C LEU A 257 -6.23 -17.59 -1.02
N TYR A 258 -5.63 -18.63 -0.42
CA TYR A 258 -6.34 -19.90 -0.18
C TYR A 258 -7.53 -19.73 0.75
N ASP A 259 -7.40 -18.98 1.85
CA ASP A 259 -8.51 -18.66 2.77
C ASP A 259 -9.65 -17.96 2.03
N THR A 260 -9.32 -17.03 1.13
CA THR A 260 -10.30 -16.34 0.30
C THR A 260 -11.00 -17.30 -0.67
N LEU A 261 -10.23 -18.16 -1.35
CA LEU A 261 -10.79 -19.15 -2.27
C LEU A 261 -11.62 -20.21 -1.55
N GLU A 262 -11.21 -20.65 -0.36
CA GLU A 262 -12.00 -21.55 0.47
C GLU A 262 -13.33 -20.92 0.90
N PHE A 263 -13.32 -19.66 1.31
CA PHE A 263 -14.54 -18.94 1.64
C PHE A 263 -15.52 -18.92 0.45
N ILE A 264 -15.00 -18.61 -0.75
CA ILE A 264 -15.81 -18.62 -1.99
C ILE A 264 -16.29 -20.04 -2.32
N ALA A 265 -15.42 -21.06 -2.19
CA ALA A 265 -15.76 -22.44 -2.42
C ALA A 265 -16.88 -22.91 -1.49
N LYS A 266 -16.82 -22.62 -0.20
CA LYS A 266 -17.87 -22.93 0.78
C LYS A 266 -19.22 -22.32 0.43
N LYS A 267 -19.24 -21.10 -0.15
CA LYS A 267 -20.47 -20.46 -0.64
C LYS A 267 -21.04 -21.15 -1.90
N ARG A 268 -20.20 -21.73 -2.74
CA ARG A 268 -20.60 -22.39 -3.99
C ARG A 268 -20.99 -23.85 -3.84
N ILE A 269 -20.54 -24.53 -2.78
CA ILE A 269 -20.92 -25.91 -2.49
C ILE A 269 -22.39 -25.92 -2.04
N LYS A 270 -23.25 -26.61 -2.78
CA LYS A 270 -24.64 -26.82 -2.38
C LYS A 270 -24.68 -27.80 -1.21
N LYS A 271 -25.46 -27.49 -0.16
CA LYS A 271 -25.63 -28.31 1.06
C LYS A 271 -26.08 -29.76 0.86
N ARG A 272 -26.25 -30.23 -0.36
CA ARG A 272 -26.84 -31.55 -0.70
C ARG A 272 -25.82 -32.61 -1.11
N ASP A 273 -24.54 -32.33 -1.15
CA ASP A 273 -23.52 -33.31 -1.57
C ASP A 273 -22.94 -33.99 -0.32
N ASN A 274 -23.73 -34.94 0.22
CA ASN A 274 -23.37 -35.72 1.41
C ASN A 274 -22.36 -36.86 1.12
N SER A 275 -21.78 -36.94 -0.09
CA SER A 275 -20.99 -38.08 -0.54
C SER A 275 -19.48 -37.99 -0.30
N GLN A 276 -18.97 -36.88 0.16
CA GLN A 276 -17.52 -36.65 0.42
C GLN A 276 -17.30 -35.99 1.77
N GLU A 277 -16.13 -36.25 2.37
CA GLU A 277 -15.68 -35.45 3.53
C GLU A 277 -15.71 -33.95 3.17
N PRO A 278 -16.30 -33.08 4.02
CA PRO A 278 -16.49 -31.66 3.69
C PRO A 278 -15.21 -30.94 3.28
N GLN A 279 -14.08 -31.30 3.86
CA GLN A 279 -12.79 -30.69 3.57
C GLN A 279 -12.28 -31.04 2.17
N VAL A 280 -12.40 -32.31 1.76
CA VAL A 280 -11.99 -32.77 0.43
C VAL A 280 -12.82 -32.10 -0.66
N ALA A 281 -14.13 -31.91 -0.42
CA ALA A 281 -15.00 -31.20 -1.35
C ALA A 281 -14.61 -29.74 -1.51
N ILE A 282 -14.19 -29.07 -0.43
CA ILE A 282 -13.73 -27.69 -0.44
C ILE A 282 -12.41 -27.57 -1.23
N GLU A 283 -11.43 -28.42 -0.95
CA GLU A 283 -10.14 -28.44 -1.64
C GLU A 283 -10.31 -28.66 -3.16
N LYS A 284 -11.13 -29.64 -3.54
CA LYS A 284 -11.49 -29.87 -4.94
C LYS A 284 -12.08 -28.62 -5.58
N LYS A 285 -13.01 -27.96 -4.87
CA LYS A 285 -13.64 -26.72 -5.37
C LYS A 285 -12.66 -25.56 -5.50
N VAL A 286 -11.69 -25.42 -4.60
CA VAL A 286 -10.61 -24.44 -4.71
C VAL A 286 -9.77 -24.69 -5.97
N GLN A 287 -9.40 -25.95 -6.25
CA GLN A 287 -8.65 -26.27 -7.47
C GLN A 287 -9.46 -25.98 -8.75
N GLU A 288 -10.76 -26.28 -8.73
CA GLU A 288 -11.67 -25.92 -9.83
C GLU A 288 -11.71 -24.39 -10.05
N LEU A 289 -11.69 -23.58 -8.99
CA LEU A 289 -11.66 -22.12 -9.08
C LEU A 289 -10.33 -21.63 -9.67
N ILE A 290 -9.21 -22.16 -9.19
CA ILE A 290 -7.87 -21.82 -9.70
C ILE A 290 -7.79 -22.10 -11.21
N THR A 291 -8.21 -23.29 -11.64
CA THR A 291 -8.20 -23.67 -13.05
C THR A 291 -9.17 -22.84 -13.89
N LYS A 292 -10.42 -22.67 -13.41
CA LYS A 292 -11.48 -21.97 -14.14
C LYS A 292 -11.15 -20.52 -14.43
N TYR A 293 -10.53 -19.82 -13.46
CA TYR A 293 -10.21 -18.40 -13.57
C TYR A 293 -8.75 -18.15 -13.91
N ASN A 294 -8.01 -19.22 -14.22
CA ASN A 294 -6.57 -19.17 -14.52
C ASN A 294 -5.82 -18.31 -13.50
N ILE A 295 -5.94 -18.68 -12.20
CA ILE A 295 -5.35 -17.91 -11.11
C ILE A 295 -3.88 -18.26 -11.00
N GLU A 296 -3.02 -17.33 -11.39
CA GLU A 296 -1.57 -17.42 -11.26
C GLU A 296 -1.13 -16.72 -9.95
N LYS A 297 -0.19 -17.35 -9.26
CA LYS A 297 0.52 -16.74 -8.11
C LYS A 297 1.87 -16.26 -8.61
N LEU A 298 2.22 -15.02 -8.30
CA LEU A 298 3.48 -14.43 -8.74
C LEU A 298 4.19 -13.76 -7.57
N TRP A 299 5.44 -14.09 -7.39
CA TRP A 299 6.32 -13.38 -6.46
C TRP A 299 6.86 -12.10 -7.11
N PRO A 300 7.00 -10.98 -6.39
CA PRO A 300 7.51 -9.73 -6.98
C PRO A 300 8.83 -9.88 -7.76
N GLY A 301 9.77 -10.69 -7.27
CA GLY A 301 11.03 -10.97 -7.94
C GLY A 301 10.88 -11.71 -9.28
N GLU A 302 9.89 -12.59 -9.39
CA GLU A 302 9.61 -13.37 -10.62
C GLU A 302 8.94 -12.52 -11.71
N ALA A 303 8.47 -11.33 -11.37
CA ALA A 303 7.92 -10.39 -12.36
C ALA A 303 9.00 -9.86 -13.31
N ARG A 304 10.28 -9.94 -12.93
CA ARG A 304 11.39 -9.49 -13.78
C ARG A 304 11.44 -10.28 -15.09
N GLY A 305 11.49 -9.55 -16.22
CA GLY A 305 11.55 -10.16 -17.56
C GLY A 305 10.24 -10.75 -18.07
N ARG A 306 9.15 -10.66 -17.31
CA ARG A 306 7.82 -11.07 -17.76
C ARG A 306 7.02 -9.86 -18.22
N THR A 307 6.09 -10.08 -19.14
CA THR A 307 5.02 -9.15 -19.48
C THR A 307 3.69 -9.81 -19.11
N LEU A 308 2.87 -9.10 -18.36
CA LEU A 308 1.53 -9.54 -17.98
C LEU A 308 0.53 -8.90 -18.95
N SER A 309 -0.28 -9.74 -19.62
CA SER A 309 -1.24 -9.32 -20.62
C SER A 309 -2.62 -9.86 -20.31
N ASN A 310 -3.66 -9.13 -20.69
CA ASN A 310 -5.07 -9.53 -20.56
C ASN A 310 -5.44 -10.04 -19.17
N ALA A 311 -4.84 -9.46 -18.12
CA ALA A 311 -4.91 -9.97 -16.77
C ALA A 311 -5.48 -8.93 -15.79
N ILE A 312 -6.18 -9.43 -14.77
CA ILE A 312 -6.43 -8.66 -13.55
C ILE A 312 -5.31 -9.01 -12.56
N VAL A 313 -4.52 -8.01 -12.20
CA VAL A 313 -3.38 -8.16 -11.29
C VAL A 313 -3.75 -7.62 -9.92
N ILE A 314 -3.85 -8.50 -8.93
CA ILE A 314 -4.15 -8.15 -7.54
C ILE A 314 -2.83 -8.04 -6.79
N LEU A 315 -2.47 -6.83 -6.36
CA LEU A 315 -1.29 -6.53 -5.55
C LEU A 315 -1.73 -6.43 -4.09
N ASP A 316 -1.48 -7.48 -3.32
CA ASP A 316 -1.89 -7.57 -1.92
C ASP A 316 -0.75 -7.18 -0.95
N GLU A 317 -1.10 -6.54 0.17
CA GLU A 317 -0.19 -6.04 1.21
C GLU A 317 0.87 -5.05 0.66
N LEU A 318 0.46 -4.14 -0.25
CA LEU A 318 1.40 -3.25 -0.95
C LEU A 318 2.06 -2.23 -0.01
N GLN A 319 1.52 -1.95 1.18
CA GLN A 319 2.18 -1.13 2.21
C GLN A 319 3.53 -1.72 2.66
N ASN A 320 3.73 -3.02 2.43
CA ASN A 320 4.99 -3.71 2.71
C ASN A 320 5.97 -3.71 1.52
N SER A 321 5.64 -3.03 0.42
CA SER A 321 6.46 -2.91 -0.78
C SER A 321 7.11 -1.55 -0.88
N SER A 322 8.39 -1.52 -1.26
CA SER A 322 9.06 -0.29 -1.61
C SER A 322 8.54 0.29 -2.94
N ASN A 323 8.82 1.57 -3.19
CA ASN A 323 8.51 2.19 -4.48
C ASN A 323 9.17 1.46 -5.66
N ASN A 324 10.40 0.98 -5.49
CA ASN A 324 11.11 0.23 -6.52
C ASN A 324 10.41 -1.10 -6.84
N THR A 325 9.96 -1.83 -5.83
CA THR A 325 9.21 -3.09 -6.00
C THR A 325 7.86 -2.83 -6.68
N THR A 326 7.17 -1.77 -6.27
CA THR A 326 5.89 -1.36 -6.87
C THR A 326 6.07 -0.98 -8.35
N GLN A 327 7.10 -0.19 -8.66
CA GLN A 327 7.47 0.18 -10.04
C GLN A 327 7.81 -1.05 -10.86
N LEU A 328 8.60 -1.99 -10.30
CA LEU A 328 8.97 -3.24 -10.97
C LEU A 328 7.73 -3.99 -11.44
N ILE A 329 6.71 -4.15 -10.59
CA ILE A 329 5.51 -4.90 -10.93
C ILE A 329 4.65 -4.13 -11.93
N LEU A 330 4.34 -2.87 -11.66
CA LEU A 330 3.46 -2.06 -12.52
C LEU A 330 4.03 -1.89 -13.94
N SER A 331 5.36 -1.81 -14.09
CA SER A 331 6.02 -1.72 -15.40
C SER A 331 5.94 -3.02 -16.22
N ARG A 332 5.37 -4.10 -15.69
CA ARG A 332 5.17 -5.38 -16.39
C ARG A 332 3.75 -5.56 -16.91
N LEU A 333 2.85 -4.67 -16.55
CA LEU A 333 1.46 -4.71 -17.02
C LEU A 333 1.38 -4.04 -18.39
N ASP A 334 0.74 -4.70 -19.33
CA ASP A 334 0.40 -4.07 -20.61
C ASP A 334 -0.91 -3.26 -20.51
N ASN A 335 -1.28 -2.62 -21.60
CA ASN A 335 -2.46 -1.76 -21.67
C ASN A 335 -3.80 -2.50 -21.49
N ASN A 336 -3.80 -3.83 -21.56
CA ASN A 336 -4.98 -4.68 -21.43
C ASN A 336 -5.09 -5.29 -20.02
N CYS A 337 -4.34 -4.78 -19.06
CA CYS A 337 -4.40 -5.21 -17.67
C CYS A 337 -5.23 -4.23 -16.84
N LYS A 338 -5.78 -4.77 -15.74
CA LYS A 338 -6.36 -4.01 -14.63
C LYS A 338 -5.57 -4.33 -13.37
N ALA A 339 -5.12 -3.31 -12.63
CA ALA A 339 -4.45 -3.48 -11.37
C ALA A 339 -5.39 -3.18 -10.19
N ILE A 340 -5.41 -4.07 -9.20
CA ILE A 340 -6.13 -3.89 -7.94
C ILE A 340 -5.09 -3.93 -6.82
N VAL A 341 -4.78 -2.77 -6.28
CA VAL A 341 -3.80 -2.56 -5.24
C VAL A 341 -4.51 -2.47 -3.90
N ILE A 342 -4.21 -3.39 -3.01
CA ILE A 342 -4.83 -3.45 -1.69
C ILE A 342 -3.76 -3.52 -0.60
N GLY A 343 -3.99 -2.80 0.49
CA GLY A 343 -3.08 -2.76 1.63
C GLY A 343 -3.68 -2.06 2.83
N SER A 344 -2.88 -1.88 3.86
CA SER A 344 -3.24 -1.13 5.07
C SER A 344 -2.04 -0.36 5.60
N ASN A 345 -2.08 0.96 5.53
CA ASN A 345 -1.04 1.80 6.11
C ASN A 345 -0.96 1.74 7.65
N ARG A 346 -1.90 1.03 8.28
CA ARG A 346 -1.90 0.75 9.72
C ARG A 346 -1.15 -0.54 10.09
N GLN A 347 -0.82 -1.37 9.09
CA GLN A 347 -0.20 -2.70 9.27
C GLN A 347 1.03 -2.80 8.38
N ILE A 348 2.09 -2.07 8.74
CA ILE A 348 3.36 -2.11 8.04
C ILE A 348 4.31 -2.99 8.83
N ASP A 349 4.60 -4.17 8.29
CA ASP A 349 5.49 -5.15 8.93
C ASP A 349 6.95 -4.95 8.53
N ASN A 350 7.21 -4.22 7.42
CA ASN A 350 8.55 -3.95 6.92
C ASN A 350 9.22 -2.83 7.73
N MET A 351 10.26 -3.20 8.50
CA MET A 351 11.00 -2.27 9.34
C MET A 351 11.71 -1.11 8.58
N TYR A 352 11.87 -1.24 7.27
CA TYR A 352 12.48 -0.21 6.41
C TYR A 352 11.44 0.71 5.76
N LEU A 353 10.15 0.44 5.95
CA LEU A 353 9.06 1.20 5.39
C LEU A 353 8.20 1.79 6.50
N ASN A 354 7.57 2.90 6.18
CA ASN A 354 6.60 3.54 7.06
C ASN A 354 5.40 4.01 6.23
N ARG A 355 4.41 4.64 6.88
CA ARG A 355 3.19 5.11 6.23
C ARG A 355 3.42 6.21 5.17
N PHE A 356 4.61 6.78 5.06
CA PHE A 356 4.93 7.88 4.13
C PHE A 356 5.70 7.43 2.89
N ASN A 357 6.48 6.35 2.98
CA ASN A 357 7.47 5.95 1.97
C ASN A 357 7.24 4.57 1.34
N ASN A 358 6.05 4.00 1.49
CA ASN A 358 5.71 2.71 0.88
C ASN A 358 4.96 2.87 -0.46
N GLY A 359 4.85 1.77 -1.21
CA GLY A 359 4.22 1.75 -2.52
C GLY A 359 2.74 2.10 -2.51
N LEU A 360 1.99 1.70 -1.47
CA LEU A 360 0.57 2.03 -1.33
C LEU A 360 0.39 3.55 -1.19
N THR A 361 1.12 4.18 -0.29
CA THR A 361 1.05 5.64 -0.05
C THR A 361 1.47 6.43 -1.28
N SER A 362 2.48 5.97 -2.01
CA SER A 362 2.93 6.63 -3.24
C SER A 362 1.83 6.63 -4.30
N LEU A 363 1.09 5.53 -4.44
CA LEU A 363 -0.05 5.47 -5.35
C LEU A 363 -1.22 6.33 -4.86
N LEU A 364 -1.52 6.32 -3.56
CA LEU A 364 -2.55 7.19 -2.97
C LEU A 364 -2.23 8.69 -3.22
N LYS A 365 -0.98 9.12 -3.03
CA LYS A 365 -0.55 10.49 -3.35
C LYS A 365 -0.77 10.83 -4.84
N GLN A 366 -0.54 9.86 -5.72
CA GLN A 366 -0.73 10.06 -7.16
C GLN A 366 -2.20 10.24 -7.54
N THR A 367 -3.15 9.65 -6.81
CA THR A 367 -4.59 9.78 -7.09
C THR A 367 -5.12 11.21 -6.96
N LYS A 368 -4.43 12.08 -6.23
CA LYS A 368 -4.76 13.52 -6.08
C LYS A 368 -4.28 14.39 -7.24
N LYS A 369 -3.44 13.85 -8.12
CA LYS A 369 -2.89 14.59 -9.25
C LYS A 369 -3.77 14.38 -10.49
N PRO A 370 -3.77 15.33 -11.45
CA PRO A 370 -4.43 15.12 -12.74
C PRO A 370 -3.93 13.84 -13.41
N GLN A 371 -4.86 13.03 -13.91
CA GLN A 371 -4.58 11.75 -14.54
C GLN A 371 -4.57 11.92 -16.05
N THR A 372 -3.46 11.63 -16.71
CA THR A 372 -3.29 11.88 -18.15
C THR A 372 -3.21 10.61 -19.00
N HIS A 373 -2.57 9.55 -18.49
CA HIS A 373 -2.31 8.34 -19.27
C HIS A 373 -2.89 7.08 -18.64
N ILE A 374 -2.97 7.03 -17.31
CA ILE A 374 -3.52 5.93 -16.55
C ILE A 374 -4.55 6.47 -15.57
N SER A 375 -5.71 5.86 -15.55
CA SER A 375 -6.80 6.23 -14.65
C SER A 375 -6.69 5.47 -13.33
N LEU A 376 -6.68 6.23 -12.23
CA LEU A 376 -6.66 5.68 -10.88
C LEU A 376 -8.00 5.92 -10.19
N PHE A 377 -8.40 4.97 -9.38
CA PHE A 377 -9.48 5.08 -8.40
C PHE A 377 -8.90 4.83 -7.01
N ALA A 378 -9.32 5.59 -6.00
CA ALA A 378 -8.93 5.32 -4.64
C ALA A 378 -10.11 5.35 -3.68
N ILE A 379 -10.05 4.50 -2.65
CA ILE A 379 -10.99 4.50 -1.55
C ILE A 379 -10.36 3.89 -0.30
N GLU A 380 -10.85 4.34 0.88
CA GLU A 380 -10.55 3.72 2.16
C GLU A 380 -11.72 2.83 2.61
N LEU A 381 -11.41 1.60 3.05
CA LEU A 381 -12.37 0.71 3.71
C LEU A 381 -12.11 0.71 5.22
N ASP A 382 -12.77 1.60 5.92
CA ASP A 382 -12.56 1.88 7.35
C ASP A 382 -13.33 0.97 8.31
N LYS A 383 -14.31 0.20 7.81
CA LYS A 383 -15.13 -0.68 8.65
C LYS A 383 -14.69 -2.13 8.51
N SER A 384 -14.34 -2.77 9.64
CA SER A 384 -14.18 -4.22 9.70
C SER A 384 -15.57 -4.90 9.58
N VAL A 385 -15.63 -5.95 8.77
CA VAL A 385 -16.84 -6.79 8.61
C VAL A 385 -16.63 -8.18 9.21
N ARG A 386 -15.50 -8.38 9.89
CA ARG A 386 -15.21 -9.58 10.68
C ARG A 386 -15.95 -9.53 12.01
N GLY A 387 -15.94 -10.68 12.71
CA GLY A 387 -16.64 -10.81 13.99
C GLY A 387 -16.05 -9.95 15.12
N LYS A 388 -16.67 -10.06 16.30
CA LYS A 388 -16.40 -9.28 17.52
C LYS A 388 -14.93 -9.15 17.93
N PHE A 389 -14.11 -10.15 17.66
CA PHE A 389 -12.68 -10.13 18.01
C PHE A 389 -11.88 -9.13 17.14
N SER A 390 -12.22 -8.99 15.88
CA SER A 390 -11.57 -8.00 15.03
C SER A 390 -11.92 -6.57 15.44
N HIS A 391 -13.21 -6.32 15.77
CA HIS A 391 -13.64 -5.02 16.31
C HIS A 391 -12.92 -4.70 17.62
N PHE A 392 -12.88 -5.67 18.55
CA PHE A 392 -12.20 -5.50 19.82
C PHE A 392 -10.70 -5.20 19.65
N ALA A 393 -10.01 -5.90 18.74
CA ALA A 393 -8.61 -5.64 18.46
C ALA A 393 -8.38 -4.27 17.81
N ASP A 394 -9.25 -3.87 16.88
CA ASP A 394 -9.19 -2.55 16.26
C ASP A 394 -9.45 -1.43 17.28
N ASP A 395 -10.35 -1.63 18.24
CA ASP A 395 -10.68 -0.65 19.28
C ASP A 395 -9.53 -0.45 20.28
N ILE A 396 -8.82 -1.52 20.65
CA ILE A 396 -7.74 -1.44 21.63
C ILE A 396 -6.39 -1.10 21.01
N PHE A 397 -6.09 -1.66 19.84
CA PHE A 397 -4.76 -1.56 19.24
C PHE A 397 -4.75 -0.66 17.98
N GLY A 398 -5.91 -0.33 17.42
CA GLY A 398 -6.05 0.44 16.18
C GLY A 398 -5.88 1.96 16.35
N ASP A 399 -6.05 2.52 17.54
CA ASP A 399 -6.00 3.96 17.83
C ASP A 399 -4.67 4.44 18.44
N GLY A 400 -3.63 3.62 18.41
CA GLY A 400 -2.31 3.94 18.98
C GLY A 400 -1.64 5.22 18.46
N ASP A 401 -2.17 5.87 17.41
CA ASP A 401 -1.56 7.02 16.74
C ASP A 401 -2.38 8.33 16.79
N LYS A 402 -3.48 8.39 17.56
CA LYS A 402 -4.21 9.67 17.70
C LYS A 402 -3.64 10.62 18.76
N HIS A 403 -2.63 10.18 19.50
CA HIS A 403 -1.98 10.98 20.57
C HIS A 403 -0.46 10.83 20.58
N LYS A 404 0.21 10.97 19.43
CA LYS A 404 1.65 11.29 19.45
C LYS A 404 2.04 12.14 18.26
#